data_c9752e6c5456f813411726a23085b411
#
_entry.id   c9752e6c5456f813411726a23085b411
#
_cell.length_a   1.000
_cell.length_b   1.000
_cell.length_c   1.000
_cell.angle_alpha   90.00
_cell.angle_beta   90.00
_cell.angle_gamma   90.00
#
_symmetry.space_group_name_H-M   'P 1'
#
loop_
_entity.id
_entity.type
_entity.pdbx_description
1 polymer ?
#
loop_
_entity_poly.entity_id
_entity_poly.type
_entity_poly.pdbx_seq_one_letter_code
_entity_poly.pdbx_strand_id
1 'polypeptide(L)'
;GISVDPDVDRLAFICENGEPFVEEYTLVSVADYVLARAEAEGVKNLVTVSNLSSSRALRDVTESHGGTYYASAVGEVNVTTLMHEKGAIIGGEGNGGVIYPALHSGRDAMVGVALFLSNLAHKKMTVSELKKTYPEYHIAKNKIELADKALIDKILSELKKIYANENVNDIDGVKISFEAKRQWVHLRKSNTEPIIRIYSEAQTEEEAVKLGEEVIKVAEKIING
;
A
#
# COMPACT_ATOMS: atom_id res chain seq x y z
N GLY A 1 -10.31 18.46 6.38
CA GLY A 1 -9.79 18.14 7.73
C GLY A 1 -8.48 17.38 7.65
N ILE A 2 -7.64 17.54 8.67
CA ILE A 2 -6.34 16.89 8.80
C ILE A 2 -6.30 16.21 10.17
N SER A 3 -5.94 14.94 10.21
CA SER A 3 -5.78 14.17 11.44
C SER A 3 -4.44 13.44 11.43
N VAL A 4 -3.77 13.44 12.57
CA VAL A 4 -2.53 12.70 12.79
C VAL A 4 -2.69 11.78 13.99
N ASP A 5 -1.89 10.74 14.09
CA ASP A 5 -1.82 9.88 15.26
C ASP A 5 -0.95 10.48 16.37
N PRO A 6 -0.88 9.86 17.57
CA PRO A 6 -0.25 10.48 18.74
C PRO A 6 1.25 10.79 18.60
N ASP A 7 1.98 10.00 17.80
CA ASP A 7 3.41 10.18 17.52
C ASP A 7 3.70 10.95 16.21
N VAL A 8 2.62 11.43 15.55
CA VAL A 8 2.66 12.34 14.39
C VAL A 8 3.46 11.78 13.20
N ASP A 9 3.41 10.48 13.00
CA ASP A 9 4.09 9.79 11.91
C ASP A 9 3.12 9.30 10.81
N ARG A 10 1.80 9.25 11.10
CA ARG A 10 0.73 8.88 10.16
C ARG A 10 -0.29 9.99 10.01
N LEU A 11 -0.85 10.10 8.82
CA LEU A 11 -1.67 11.21 8.38
C LEU A 11 -2.91 10.73 7.65
N ALA A 12 -4.05 11.30 8.00
CA ALA A 12 -5.31 11.11 7.30
C ALA A 12 -5.95 12.45 6.94
N PHE A 13 -6.60 12.51 5.78
CA PHE A 13 -7.34 13.68 5.31
C PHE A 13 -8.84 13.40 5.24
N ILE A 14 -9.62 14.45 5.51
CA ILE A 14 -11.07 14.49 5.34
C ILE A 14 -11.39 15.51 4.25
N CYS A 15 -12.17 15.11 3.27
CA CYS A 15 -12.62 15.97 2.17
C CYS A 15 -13.53 17.09 2.68
N GLU A 16 -13.72 18.12 1.88
CA GLU A 16 -14.61 19.25 2.17
C GLU A 16 -16.09 18.85 2.30
N ASN A 17 -16.48 17.70 1.73
CA ASN A 17 -17.82 17.13 1.85
C ASN A 17 -18.01 16.20 3.07
N GLY A 18 -16.96 16.06 3.92
CA GLY A 18 -16.97 15.21 5.12
C GLY A 18 -16.57 13.75 4.88
N GLU A 19 -16.34 13.33 3.65
CA GLU A 19 -15.90 11.97 3.32
C GLU A 19 -14.39 11.80 3.61
N PRO A 20 -13.93 10.59 4.00
CA PRO A 20 -12.51 10.31 4.16
C PRO A 20 -11.81 10.32 2.79
N PHE A 21 -10.60 10.93 2.75
CA PHE A 21 -9.72 10.80 1.58
C PHE A 21 -9.16 9.37 1.45
N VAL A 22 -9.16 8.63 2.55
CA VAL A 22 -8.60 7.29 2.77
C VAL A 22 -7.07 7.33 2.89
N GLU A 23 -6.53 6.72 3.94
CA GLU A 23 -5.11 6.81 4.32
C GLU A 23 -4.17 6.30 3.23
N GLU A 24 -4.57 5.26 2.49
CA GLU A 24 -3.82 4.71 1.35
C GLU A 24 -3.52 5.78 0.30
N TYR A 25 -4.48 6.68 0.04
CA TYR A 25 -4.35 7.73 -0.97
C TYR A 25 -3.56 8.94 -0.49
N THR A 26 -3.28 9.07 0.79
CA THR A 26 -2.36 10.09 1.31
C THR A 26 -1.00 9.97 0.62
N LEU A 27 -0.40 8.77 0.66
CA LEU A 27 0.87 8.51 0.01
C LEU A 27 0.79 8.66 -1.53
N VAL A 28 -0.31 8.18 -2.14
CA VAL A 28 -0.54 8.28 -3.59
C VAL A 28 -0.52 9.74 -4.05
N SER A 29 -1.27 10.61 -3.35
CA SER A 29 -1.35 12.03 -3.68
C SER A 29 -0.03 12.78 -3.49
N VAL A 30 0.67 12.48 -2.41
CA VAL A 30 1.98 13.09 -2.13
C VAL A 30 3.02 12.64 -3.16
N ALA A 31 3.00 11.35 -3.53
CA ALA A 31 3.89 10.80 -4.55
C ALA A 31 3.62 11.41 -5.93
N ASP A 32 2.35 11.57 -6.33
CA ASP A 32 1.97 12.22 -7.58
C ASP A 32 2.58 13.64 -7.68
N TYR A 33 2.50 14.43 -6.61
CA TYR A 33 3.10 15.77 -6.58
C TYR A 33 4.63 15.74 -6.69
N VAL A 34 5.30 14.87 -5.91
CA VAL A 34 6.75 14.77 -5.91
C VAL A 34 7.27 14.28 -7.26
N LEU A 35 6.60 13.29 -7.86
CA LEU A 35 6.94 12.76 -9.19
C LEU A 35 6.78 13.84 -10.28
N ALA A 36 5.64 14.56 -10.29
CA ALA A 36 5.38 15.63 -11.25
C ALA A 36 6.44 16.75 -11.14
N ARG A 37 6.85 17.11 -9.92
CA ARG A 37 7.91 18.10 -9.68
C ARG A 37 9.26 17.62 -10.17
N ALA A 38 9.63 16.39 -9.83
CA ALA A 38 10.89 15.79 -10.26
C ALA A 38 10.97 15.64 -11.79
N GLU A 39 9.87 15.27 -12.43
CA GLU A 39 9.75 15.20 -13.90
C GLU A 39 9.97 16.58 -14.54
N ALA A 40 9.32 17.62 -14.03
CA ALA A 40 9.49 19.00 -14.50
C ALA A 40 10.92 19.54 -14.33
N GLU A 41 11.63 19.07 -13.30
CA GLU A 41 13.04 19.38 -13.03
C GLU A 41 14.02 18.50 -13.84
N GLY A 42 13.52 17.57 -14.65
CA GLY A 42 14.32 16.70 -15.53
C GLY A 42 15.01 15.54 -14.83
N VAL A 43 14.54 15.17 -13.63
CA VAL A 43 15.01 13.97 -12.90
C VAL A 43 14.68 12.72 -13.73
N LYS A 44 15.66 11.86 -13.97
CA LYS A 44 15.50 10.68 -14.83
C LYS A 44 15.05 9.43 -14.06
N ASN A 45 15.41 9.33 -12.78
CA ASN A 45 15.13 8.16 -11.97
C ASN A 45 13.96 8.45 -11.01
N LEU A 46 12.73 8.29 -11.51
CA LEU A 46 11.51 8.49 -10.76
C LEU A 46 11.15 7.17 -10.06
N VAL A 47 11.62 6.99 -8.84
CA VAL A 47 11.40 5.77 -8.07
C VAL A 47 10.55 6.03 -6.86
N THR A 48 9.55 5.17 -6.65
CA THR A 48 8.74 5.13 -5.42
C THR A 48 8.81 3.76 -4.74
N VAL A 49 8.63 3.73 -3.43
CA VAL A 49 8.61 2.51 -2.63
C VAL A 49 7.44 2.54 -1.65
N SER A 50 6.70 1.43 -1.53
CA SER A 50 5.85 1.20 -0.37
C SER A 50 5.95 -0.25 0.11
N ASN A 51 5.27 -0.58 1.21
CA ASN A 51 5.23 -1.97 1.63
C ASN A 51 4.23 -2.80 0.81
N LEU A 52 4.35 -4.14 0.89
CA LEU A 52 3.50 -5.10 0.14
C LEU A 52 2.00 -4.98 0.43
N SER A 53 1.62 -4.45 1.60
CA SER A 53 0.21 -4.29 2.00
C SER A 53 -0.41 -2.96 1.57
N SER A 54 0.34 -2.08 0.92
CA SER A 54 -0.15 -0.79 0.42
C SER A 54 -0.88 -0.94 -0.91
N SER A 55 -1.75 0.04 -1.19
CA SER A 55 -2.55 0.06 -2.41
C SER A 55 -1.71 0.05 -3.68
N ARG A 56 -2.21 -0.66 -4.69
CA ARG A 56 -1.70 -0.63 -6.06
C ARG A 56 -1.73 0.77 -6.69
N ALA A 57 -2.59 1.66 -6.19
CA ALA A 57 -2.72 3.02 -6.72
C ALA A 57 -1.39 3.77 -6.77
N LEU A 58 -0.48 3.56 -5.81
CA LEU A 58 0.85 4.15 -5.85
C LEU A 58 1.68 3.66 -7.03
N ARG A 59 1.64 2.36 -7.32
CA ARG A 59 2.31 1.78 -8.50
C ARG A 59 1.78 2.41 -9.78
N ASP A 60 0.45 2.46 -9.93
CA ASP A 60 -0.19 2.98 -11.14
C ASP A 60 0.15 4.45 -11.37
N VAL A 61 0.15 5.28 -10.31
CA VAL A 61 0.56 6.69 -10.39
C VAL A 61 2.05 6.81 -10.72
N THR A 62 2.91 6.00 -10.12
CA THR A 62 4.34 6.00 -10.43
C THR A 62 4.61 5.68 -11.90
N GLU A 63 3.97 4.63 -12.40
CA GLU A 63 4.10 4.20 -13.81
C GLU A 63 3.54 5.26 -14.78
N SER A 64 2.49 6.00 -14.40
CA SER A 64 1.94 7.09 -15.23
C SER A 64 2.90 8.27 -15.42
N HIS A 65 3.84 8.48 -14.49
CA HIS A 65 4.96 9.42 -14.60
C HIS A 65 6.20 8.81 -15.27
N GLY A 66 6.10 7.58 -15.84
CA GLY A 66 7.24 6.87 -16.41
C GLY A 66 8.26 6.40 -15.36
N GLY A 67 7.88 6.37 -14.09
CA GLY A 67 8.70 5.95 -12.97
C GLY A 67 8.66 4.43 -12.73
N THR A 68 9.44 3.99 -11.74
CA THR A 68 9.52 2.59 -11.31
C THR A 68 9.09 2.44 -9.86
N TYR A 69 8.15 1.55 -9.61
CA TYR A 69 7.66 1.22 -8.28
C TYR A 69 8.31 -0.05 -7.73
N TYR A 70 8.68 -0.04 -6.46
CA TYR A 70 9.14 -1.22 -5.73
C TYR A 70 8.32 -1.44 -4.44
N ALA A 71 8.14 -2.70 -4.07
CA ALA A 71 7.46 -3.10 -2.83
C ALA A 71 8.45 -3.76 -1.86
N SER A 72 8.44 -3.32 -0.59
CA SER A 72 9.21 -3.91 0.49
C SER A 72 8.36 -4.85 1.36
N ALA A 73 8.99 -5.60 2.24
CA ALA A 73 8.33 -6.18 3.41
C ALA A 73 7.64 -5.07 4.23
N VAL A 74 6.61 -5.45 5.01
CA VAL A 74 5.89 -4.50 5.87
C VAL A 74 6.77 -4.01 7.01
N GLY A 75 6.67 -2.72 7.31
CA GLY A 75 7.41 -2.03 8.36
C GLY A 75 8.32 -0.95 7.81
N GLU A 76 8.34 0.19 8.49
CA GLU A 76 9.06 1.40 8.10
C GLU A 76 10.53 1.16 7.76
N VAL A 77 11.23 0.37 8.59
CA VAL A 77 12.65 0.05 8.38
C VAL A 77 12.88 -0.66 7.05
N ASN A 78 11.97 -1.57 6.66
CA ASN A 78 12.06 -2.28 5.38
C ASN A 78 11.81 -1.32 4.20
N VAL A 79 10.84 -0.42 4.35
CA VAL A 79 10.53 0.60 3.34
C VAL A 79 11.74 1.52 3.17
N THR A 80 12.27 2.09 4.25
CA THR A 80 13.41 3.03 4.19
C THR A 80 14.67 2.39 3.63
N THR A 81 14.97 1.14 4.02
CA THR A 81 16.10 0.38 3.49
C THR A 81 15.99 0.24 1.97
N LEU A 82 14.84 -0.22 1.48
CA LEU A 82 14.61 -0.38 0.04
C LEU A 82 14.62 0.97 -0.70
N MET A 83 14.09 2.04 -0.07
CA MET A 83 14.15 3.39 -0.62
C MET A 83 15.60 3.84 -0.87
N HIS A 84 16.49 3.61 0.11
CA HIS A 84 17.92 3.92 -0.04
C HIS A 84 18.58 3.08 -1.13
N GLU A 85 18.33 1.77 -1.16
CA GLU A 85 18.88 0.87 -2.17
C GLU A 85 18.47 1.23 -3.60
N LYS A 86 17.24 1.68 -3.79
CA LYS A 86 16.68 2.01 -5.11
C LYS A 86 16.79 3.49 -5.49
N GLY A 87 17.25 4.34 -4.57
CA GLY A 87 17.30 5.77 -4.78
C GLY A 87 15.88 6.38 -4.94
N ALA A 88 14.93 5.90 -4.15
CA ALA A 88 13.55 6.38 -4.22
C ALA A 88 13.44 7.82 -3.75
N ILE A 89 12.67 8.64 -4.47
CA ILE A 89 12.47 10.06 -4.18
C ILE A 89 11.30 10.31 -3.23
N ILE A 90 10.39 9.36 -3.12
CA ILE A 90 9.25 9.35 -2.20
C ILE A 90 8.84 7.91 -1.90
N GLY A 91 8.32 7.65 -0.72
CA GLY A 91 7.79 6.35 -0.33
C GLY A 91 7.01 6.42 0.96
N GLY A 92 6.66 5.25 1.50
CA GLY A 92 5.91 5.17 2.74
C GLY A 92 5.07 3.91 2.88
N GLU A 93 4.03 4.01 3.68
CA GLU A 93 3.11 2.93 3.96
C GLU A 93 1.66 3.37 3.74
N GLY A 94 0.78 2.47 3.32
CA GLY A 94 -0.63 2.74 3.05
C GLY A 94 -1.48 3.10 4.28
N ASN A 95 -0.86 3.18 5.45
CA ASN A 95 -1.48 3.62 6.69
C ASN A 95 -1.38 5.15 6.93
N GLY A 96 -1.06 5.92 5.91
CA GLY A 96 -0.85 7.36 5.97
C GLY A 96 0.58 7.79 6.29
N GLY A 97 1.52 6.86 6.39
CA GLY A 97 2.93 7.13 6.66
C GLY A 97 3.68 7.58 5.40
N VAL A 98 4.11 8.82 5.34
CA VAL A 98 4.87 9.42 4.24
C VAL A 98 6.34 9.51 4.60
N ILE A 99 7.23 9.08 3.71
CA ILE A 99 8.68 9.19 3.85
C ILE A 99 9.23 9.98 2.68
N TYR A 100 9.84 11.14 2.95
CA TYR A 100 10.42 12.03 1.95
C TYR A 100 11.93 12.18 2.18
N PRO A 101 12.79 11.40 1.50
CA PRO A 101 14.23 11.33 1.78
C PRO A 101 14.98 12.66 1.63
N ALA A 102 14.46 13.59 0.82
CA ALA A 102 15.05 14.93 0.71
C ALA A 102 15.00 15.74 2.02
N LEU A 103 14.11 15.36 2.96
CA LEU A 103 14.06 15.93 4.31
C LEU A 103 14.73 14.98 5.32
N HIS A 104 14.20 13.77 5.49
CA HIS A 104 14.79 12.70 6.31
C HIS A 104 14.18 11.33 5.96
N SER A 105 14.78 10.25 6.47
CA SER A 105 14.40 8.86 6.17
C SER A 105 13.48 8.25 7.24
N GLY A 106 12.45 8.96 7.66
CA GLY A 106 11.42 8.48 8.59
C GLY A 106 10.04 8.91 8.13
N ARG A 107 8.99 8.26 8.64
CA ARG A 107 7.62 8.71 8.39
C ARG A 107 7.41 10.07 9.08
N ASP A 108 6.75 10.97 8.38
CA ASP A 108 6.53 12.35 8.85
C ASP A 108 5.18 12.87 8.33
N ALA A 109 4.23 13.04 9.26
CA ALA A 109 2.92 13.57 8.93
C ALA A 109 2.99 15.04 8.49
N MET A 110 3.89 15.86 9.06
CA MET A 110 3.99 17.28 8.74
C MET A 110 4.49 17.50 7.31
N VAL A 111 5.49 16.72 6.87
CA VAL A 111 5.92 16.76 5.48
C VAL A 111 4.82 16.26 4.54
N GLY A 112 4.08 15.23 4.97
CA GLY A 112 2.89 14.74 4.25
C GLY A 112 1.84 15.84 4.06
N VAL A 113 1.51 16.60 5.11
CA VAL A 113 0.60 17.76 5.04
C VAL A 113 1.11 18.80 4.05
N ALA A 114 2.38 19.20 4.16
CA ALA A 114 2.95 20.24 3.30
C ALA A 114 2.90 19.84 1.81
N LEU A 115 3.30 18.61 1.49
CA LEU A 115 3.29 18.09 0.11
C LEU A 115 1.87 17.91 -0.44
N PHE A 116 0.93 17.43 0.39
CA PHE A 116 -0.47 17.28 0.00
C PHE A 116 -1.14 18.62 -0.31
N LEU A 117 -0.97 19.62 0.58
CA LEU A 117 -1.51 20.96 0.35
C LEU A 117 -0.86 21.63 -0.87
N SER A 118 0.43 21.39 -1.10
CA SER A 118 1.13 21.85 -2.31
C SER A 118 0.54 21.23 -3.57
N ASN A 119 0.17 19.94 -3.54
CA ASN A 119 -0.51 19.28 -4.65
C ASN A 119 -1.87 19.90 -4.96
N LEU A 120 -2.70 20.14 -3.93
CA LEU A 120 -3.99 20.82 -4.06
C LEU A 120 -3.84 22.21 -4.69
N ALA A 121 -2.89 23.01 -4.16
CA ALA A 121 -2.63 24.35 -4.67
C ALA A 121 -2.14 24.35 -6.13
N HIS A 122 -1.27 23.39 -6.48
CA HIS A 122 -0.75 23.24 -7.83
C HIS A 122 -1.85 22.84 -8.82
N LYS A 123 -2.66 21.84 -8.46
CA LYS A 123 -3.77 21.35 -9.30
C LYS A 123 -5.01 22.24 -9.25
N LYS A 124 -5.12 23.16 -8.29
CA LYS A 124 -6.28 24.03 -8.04
C LYS A 124 -7.59 23.25 -7.89
N MET A 125 -7.53 22.16 -7.16
CA MET A 125 -8.63 21.23 -6.89
C MET A 125 -9.01 21.25 -5.42
N THR A 126 -10.26 20.90 -5.12
CA THR A 126 -10.67 20.48 -3.77
C THR A 126 -10.15 19.09 -3.46
N VAL A 127 -10.24 18.66 -2.20
CA VAL A 127 -9.73 17.34 -1.78
C VAL A 127 -10.54 16.22 -2.44
N SER A 128 -11.86 16.36 -2.53
CA SER A 128 -12.73 15.36 -3.19
C SER A 128 -12.51 15.29 -4.70
N GLU A 129 -12.22 16.41 -5.35
CA GLU A 129 -11.87 16.43 -6.78
C GLU A 129 -10.53 15.74 -7.02
N LEU A 130 -9.53 16.04 -6.18
CA LEU A 130 -8.22 15.38 -6.25
C LEU A 130 -8.34 13.85 -6.11
N LYS A 131 -9.14 13.37 -5.13
CA LYS A 131 -9.39 11.94 -4.93
C LYS A 131 -9.87 11.25 -6.20
N LYS A 132 -10.79 11.89 -6.95
CA LYS A 132 -11.37 11.34 -8.19
C LYS A 132 -10.39 11.26 -9.36
N THR A 133 -9.21 11.89 -9.26
CA THR A 133 -8.18 11.81 -10.31
C THR A 133 -7.35 10.52 -10.23
N TYR A 134 -7.41 9.81 -9.12
CA TYR A 134 -6.64 8.58 -8.90
C TYR A 134 -7.43 7.32 -9.25
N PRO A 135 -6.76 6.23 -9.64
CA PRO A 135 -7.40 4.94 -9.82
C PRO A 135 -8.09 4.50 -8.52
N GLU A 136 -9.33 4.05 -8.61
CA GLU A 136 -10.10 3.62 -7.44
C GLU A 136 -9.79 2.17 -7.08
N TYR A 137 -9.40 1.95 -5.83
CA TYR A 137 -9.18 0.64 -5.22
C TYR A 137 -9.72 0.61 -3.80
N HIS A 138 -10.19 -0.56 -3.39
CA HIS A 138 -10.71 -0.84 -2.06
C HIS A 138 -9.95 -1.99 -1.43
N ILE A 139 -9.56 -1.84 -0.17
CA ILE A 139 -8.86 -2.88 0.60
C ILE A 139 -9.77 -3.46 1.65
N ALA A 140 -10.03 -4.76 1.58
CA ALA A 140 -10.66 -5.53 2.65
C ALA A 140 -9.58 -6.13 3.57
N LYS A 141 -9.81 -6.07 4.89
CA LYS A 141 -8.88 -6.54 5.92
C LYS A 141 -9.53 -7.67 6.71
N ASN A 142 -8.94 -8.85 6.65
CA ASN A 142 -9.41 -10.06 7.31
C ASN A 142 -8.29 -10.69 8.16
N LYS A 143 -8.64 -11.68 8.97
CA LYS A 143 -7.68 -12.52 9.74
C LYS A 143 -8.18 -13.96 9.84
N ILE A 144 -7.24 -14.90 9.94
CA ILE A 144 -7.50 -16.28 10.37
C ILE A 144 -6.79 -16.47 11.72
N GLU A 145 -7.55 -16.90 12.73
CA GLU A 145 -7.01 -17.28 14.03
C GLU A 145 -6.61 -18.76 14.00
N LEU A 146 -5.41 -19.07 14.44
CA LEU A 146 -4.87 -20.42 14.41
C LEU A 146 -4.38 -20.84 15.79
N ALA A 147 -4.74 -22.04 16.21
CA ALA A 147 -4.28 -22.60 17.46
C ALA A 147 -2.79 -22.97 17.42
N ASP A 148 -2.27 -23.34 16.24
CA ASP A 148 -0.90 -23.77 16.03
C ASP A 148 -0.17 -22.90 15.01
N LYS A 149 0.95 -22.29 15.43
CA LYS A 149 1.81 -21.47 14.57
C LYS A 149 2.45 -22.27 13.42
N ALA A 150 2.64 -23.59 13.57
CA ALA A 150 3.20 -24.44 12.50
C ALA A 150 2.27 -24.52 11.29
N LEU A 151 0.95 -24.39 11.49
CA LEU A 151 -0.02 -24.34 10.40
C LEU A 151 0.13 -23.09 9.51
N ILE A 152 0.62 -21.98 10.07
CA ILE A 152 0.81 -20.75 9.31
C ILE A 152 1.78 -20.98 8.15
N ASP A 153 2.94 -21.55 8.43
CA ASP A 153 3.98 -21.77 7.44
C ASP A 153 3.53 -22.80 6.39
N LYS A 154 2.77 -23.84 6.81
CA LYS A 154 2.12 -24.79 5.90
C LYS A 154 1.14 -24.10 4.95
N ILE A 155 0.24 -23.27 5.48
CA ILE A 155 -0.76 -22.54 4.68
C ILE A 155 -0.07 -21.64 3.65
N LEU A 156 0.89 -20.82 4.07
CA LEU A 156 1.60 -19.92 3.17
C LEU A 156 2.36 -20.68 2.07
N SER A 157 3.01 -21.80 2.41
CA SER A 157 3.71 -22.66 1.46
C SER A 157 2.76 -23.28 0.43
N GLU A 158 1.61 -23.81 0.87
CA GLU A 158 0.63 -24.43 -0.05
C GLU A 158 -0.04 -23.37 -0.94
N LEU A 159 -0.40 -22.19 -0.40
CA LEU A 159 -0.94 -21.10 -1.22
C LEU A 159 0.02 -20.67 -2.32
N LYS A 160 1.31 -20.58 -2.01
CA LYS A 160 2.35 -20.28 -3.01
C LYS A 160 2.38 -21.30 -4.16
N LYS A 161 2.16 -22.60 -3.86
CA LYS A 161 2.07 -23.66 -4.88
C LYS A 161 0.77 -23.58 -5.69
N ILE A 162 -0.36 -23.38 -5.01
CA ILE A 162 -1.68 -23.30 -5.65
C ILE A 162 -1.74 -22.14 -6.66
N TYR A 163 -1.15 -20.99 -6.30
CA TYR A 163 -1.15 -19.78 -7.12
C TYR A 163 0.17 -19.57 -7.89
N ALA A 164 0.96 -20.62 -8.13
CA ALA A 164 2.26 -20.52 -8.80
C ALA A 164 2.21 -19.95 -10.23
N ASN A 165 1.04 -19.96 -10.87
CA ASN A 165 0.83 -19.37 -12.20
C ASN A 165 0.53 -17.85 -12.16
N GLU A 166 0.31 -17.31 -10.98
CA GLU A 166 0.10 -15.87 -10.76
C GLU A 166 1.42 -15.18 -10.37
N ASN A 167 1.41 -13.85 -10.32
CA ASN A 167 2.56 -13.12 -9.82
C ASN A 167 2.60 -13.20 -8.28
N VAL A 168 3.49 -14.05 -7.75
CA VAL A 168 3.64 -14.31 -6.31
C VAL A 168 4.90 -13.64 -5.78
N ASN A 169 4.75 -12.83 -4.71
CA ASN A 169 5.85 -12.25 -3.95
C ASN A 169 5.82 -12.80 -2.51
N ASP A 170 6.94 -13.36 -2.06
CA ASP A 170 7.07 -14.05 -0.77
C ASP A 170 8.09 -13.42 0.20
N ILE A 171 8.44 -12.15 -0.01
CA ILE A 171 9.40 -11.44 0.87
C ILE A 171 8.85 -11.18 2.29
N ASP A 172 7.51 -11.15 2.46
CA ASP A 172 6.83 -11.03 3.74
C ASP A 172 5.49 -11.78 3.70
N GLY A 173 5.51 -13.06 4.05
CA GLY A 173 4.36 -13.93 3.85
C GLY A 173 4.16 -14.31 2.38
N VAL A 174 2.94 -14.15 1.85
CA VAL A 174 2.63 -14.44 0.43
C VAL A 174 1.68 -13.38 -0.10
N LYS A 175 2.11 -12.58 -1.05
CA LYS A 175 1.27 -11.70 -1.84
C LYS A 175 1.06 -12.31 -3.23
N ILE A 176 -0.18 -12.48 -3.63
CA ILE A 176 -0.60 -13.00 -4.93
C ILE A 176 -1.24 -11.84 -5.69
N SER A 177 -0.70 -11.49 -6.85
CA SER A 177 -1.23 -10.41 -7.70
C SER A 177 -1.85 -10.99 -8.95
N PHE A 178 -3.13 -10.72 -9.14
CA PHE A 178 -3.93 -11.06 -10.34
C PHE A 178 -3.87 -9.86 -11.29
N GLU A 179 -2.77 -9.75 -12.04
CA GLU A 179 -2.45 -8.54 -12.81
C GLU A 179 -3.54 -8.18 -13.83
N ALA A 180 -4.12 -9.17 -14.53
CA ALA A 180 -5.19 -8.93 -15.51
C ALA A 180 -6.48 -8.35 -14.90
N LYS A 181 -6.72 -8.62 -13.61
CA LYS A 181 -7.87 -8.11 -12.85
C LYS A 181 -7.54 -6.86 -12.04
N ARG A 182 -6.27 -6.46 -11.99
CA ARG A 182 -5.78 -5.38 -11.11
C ARG A 182 -6.15 -5.59 -9.64
N GLN A 183 -6.07 -6.84 -9.18
CA GLN A 183 -6.39 -7.28 -7.83
C GLN A 183 -5.18 -7.93 -7.18
N TRP A 184 -5.12 -7.92 -5.86
CA TRP A 184 -4.14 -8.70 -5.11
C TRP A 184 -4.69 -9.15 -3.75
N VAL A 185 -4.11 -10.22 -3.22
CA VAL A 185 -4.31 -10.66 -1.84
C VAL A 185 -2.94 -10.87 -1.18
N HIS A 186 -2.78 -10.40 0.04
CA HIS A 186 -1.56 -10.54 0.84
C HIS A 186 -1.86 -11.21 2.17
N LEU A 187 -1.25 -12.37 2.39
CA LEU A 187 -1.34 -13.14 3.62
C LEU A 187 0.00 -13.08 4.34
N ARG A 188 0.00 -12.64 5.58
CA ARG A 188 1.22 -12.59 6.39
C ARG A 188 0.97 -12.97 7.83
N LYS A 189 1.99 -13.55 8.44
CA LYS A 189 2.02 -13.88 9.87
C LYS A 189 2.01 -12.60 10.70
N SER A 190 1.21 -12.58 11.76
CA SER A 190 1.34 -11.54 12.79
C SER A 190 2.55 -11.83 13.69
N ASN A 191 3.31 -10.77 14.01
CA ASN A 191 4.45 -10.87 14.89
C ASN A 191 4.05 -11.03 16.38
N THR A 192 2.85 -10.55 16.74
CA THR A 192 2.37 -10.45 18.12
C THR A 192 1.31 -11.47 18.49
N GLU A 193 0.56 -11.96 17.51
CA GLU A 193 -0.61 -12.82 17.71
C GLU A 193 -0.51 -14.09 16.84
N PRO A 194 -1.14 -15.22 17.25
CA PRO A 194 -1.18 -16.44 16.44
C PRO A 194 -2.25 -16.34 15.33
N ILE A 195 -2.11 -15.34 14.46
CA ILE A 195 -3.03 -15.10 13.36
C ILE A 195 -2.29 -14.92 12.04
N ILE A 196 -2.99 -15.21 10.94
CA ILE A 196 -2.64 -14.73 9.59
C ILE A 196 -3.49 -13.49 9.31
N ARG A 197 -2.85 -12.37 9.00
CA ARG A 197 -3.52 -11.19 8.47
C ARG A 197 -3.69 -11.37 6.97
N ILE A 198 -4.88 -11.04 6.46
CA ILE A 198 -5.24 -11.19 5.06
C ILE A 198 -5.79 -9.87 4.58
N TYR A 199 -5.06 -9.23 3.68
CA TYR A 199 -5.51 -8.02 3.00
C TYR A 199 -5.74 -8.34 1.54
N SER A 200 -6.87 -7.89 1.00
CA SER A 200 -7.22 -8.07 -0.41
C SER A 200 -7.65 -6.75 -1.01
N GLU A 201 -7.19 -6.44 -2.21
CA GLU A 201 -7.52 -5.22 -2.93
C GLU A 201 -8.16 -5.54 -4.28
N ALA A 202 -9.19 -4.77 -4.61
CA ALA A 202 -9.85 -4.80 -5.91
C ALA A 202 -10.39 -3.41 -6.27
N GLN A 203 -10.97 -3.26 -7.46
CA GLN A 203 -11.56 -1.99 -7.93
C GLN A 203 -12.88 -1.63 -7.24
N THR A 204 -13.55 -2.60 -6.62
CA THR A 204 -14.74 -2.38 -5.79
C THR A 204 -14.59 -3.05 -4.43
N GLU A 205 -15.32 -2.54 -3.44
CA GLU A 205 -15.35 -3.12 -2.08
C GLU A 205 -15.86 -4.57 -2.11
N GLU A 206 -16.92 -4.84 -2.88
CA GLU A 206 -17.50 -6.17 -3.02
C GLU A 206 -16.50 -7.19 -3.58
N GLU A 207 -15.75 -6.81 -4.63
CA GLU A 207 -14.71 -7.67 -5.21
C GLU A 207 -13.54 -7.89 -4.25
N ALA A 208 -13.13 -6.86 -3.49
CA ALA A 208 -12.07 -6.99 -2.50
C ALA A 208 -12.45 -7.96 -1.38
N VAL A 209 -13.68 -7.84 -0.85
CA VAL A 209 -14.22 -8.76 0.16
C VAL A 209 -14.28 -10.18 -0.38
N LYS A 210 -14.87 -10.37 -1.57
CA LYS A 210 -15.02 -11.68 -2.21
C LYS A 210 -13.66 -12.36 -2.43
N LEU A 211 -12.66 -11.62 -2.93
CA LEU A 211 -11.31 -12.16 -3.12
C LEU A 211 -10.71 -12.64 -1.78
N GLY A 212 -10.85 -11.85 -0.71
CA GLY A 212 -10.39 -12.24 0.61
C GLY A 212 -11.06 -13.53 1.10
N GLU A 213 -12.39 -13.64 0.95
CA GLU A 213 -13.15 -14.83 1.34
C GLU A 213 -12.77 -16.08 0.52
N GLU A 214 -12.55 -15.93 -0.78
CA GLU A 214 -12.12 -17.04 -1.65
C GLU A 214 -10.79 -17.62 -1.18
N VAL A 215 -9.81 -16.77 -0.84
CA VAL A 215 -8.51 -17.21 -0.38
C VAL A 215 -8.58 -17.78 1.06
N ILE A 216 -9.44 -17.23 1.92
CA ILE A 216 -9.72 -17.80 3.25
C ILE A 216 -10.25 -19.23 3.12
N LYS A 217 -11.22 -19.48 2.24
CA LYS A 217 -11.75 -20.84 2.00
C LYS A 217 -10.68 -21.83 1.50
N VAL A 218 -9.72 -21.35 0.71
CA VAL A 218 -8.57 -22.19 0.30
C VAL A 218 -7.68 -22.51 1.51
N ALA A 219 -7.37 -21.49 2.33
CA ALA A 219 -6.58 -21.69 3.55
C ALA A 219 -7.26 -22.66 4.53
N GLU A 220 -8.57 -22.57 4.74
CA GLU A 220 -9.35 -23.48 5.58
C GLU A 220 -9.31 -24.93 5.08
N LYS A 221 -9.36 -25.15 3.77
CA LYS A 221 -9.18 -26.50 3.19
C LYS A 221 -7.80 -27.07 3.49
N ILE A 222 -6.74 -26.27 3.48
CA ILE A 222 -5.38 -26.69 3.84
C ILE A 222 -5.27 -27.06 5.31
N ILE A 223 -6.05 -26.40 6.18
CA ILE A 223 -6.10 -26.69 7.62
C ILE A 223 -6.79 -28.03 7.88
N ASN A 224 -7.87 -28.32 7.17
CA ASN A 224 -8.77 -29.45 7.43
C ASN A 224 -8.41 -30.72 6.63
N GLY A 225 -7.55 -30.61 5.65
CA GLY A 225 -7.17 -31.73 4.78
C GLY A 225 -5.79 -32.20 4.94
#